data_3cf3a249b3283dc8aeab632e6055d187
#
_entry.id   3cf3a249b3283dc8aeab632e6055d187
#
_cell.length_a   1.000
_cell.length_b   1.000
_cell.length_c   1.000
_cell.angle_alpha   90.00
_cell.angle_beta   90.00
_cell.angle_gamma   90.00
#
_symmetry.space_group_name_H-M   'P 1'
#
loop_
_entity.id
_entity.type
_entity.pdbx_description
1 polymer ?
#
loop_
_entity_poly.entity_id
_entity_poly.type
_entity_poly.pdbx_seq_one_letter_code
_entity_poly.pdbx_strand_id
1 'polypeptide(L)'
;MQAIITKFISIITSILMLLGIPAGSLGNGDGNAAGDMTVSFADETPGSMAGSVKVKATVDGEYDIYWGDAEGSDLTANVNGKTVGYSEFATVEVRFGSGELEFNDFLAIPEGAETMVLKKGDKVLETETIPENKRLDYGTQKYAFGALSDVHFNRYSALSDDDTVVSFPRALNYLKDWGVSVVGISGDLSLNGELDSYEKYNSVVSQYDFPVYTCKGNHDCRKYYTLSNWQKNVNKDIYGASKPAGILDVSSNGLDFVYECNGDIFIFFSQVSNTYMLGVQLVTDGQLDWLEKQFAAYKDRNVYLFFHTFLGSDGIPTNMCEGNIINPLGATYTLTYVKGNKDEKRFKQLLSEYKNVVFFNGHSHWSYDMQKYNRELNISDYDGKYAPMVHVSSVAAPRTVTDTSLVQKSNPGYMSEGLYMTVYNDMLLIRAVDFISGEFLAYATYIVK
;
A
#
# COMPACT_ATOMS: atom_id res chain seq x y z
N MET A 1 -12.19 -29.31 27.90
CA MET A 1 -11.74 -28.85 26.59
C MET A 1 -10.76 -29.82 25.93
N GLN A 2 -9.68 -30.19 26.61
CA GLN A 2 -8.65 -31.13 26.06
C GLN A 2 -9.23 -32.50 25.63
N ALA A 3 -10.18 -33.07 26.40
CA ALA A 3 -10.81 -34.35 26.07
C ALA A 3 -11.74 -34.32 24.83
N ILE A 4 -12.26 -33.14 24.47
CA ILE A 4 -13.07 -32.95 23.27
C ILE A 4 -12.16 -32.84 22.03
N ILE A 5 -11.04 -32.15 22.16
CA ILE A 5 -10.05 -32.03 21.10
C ILE A 5 -9.43 -33.38 20.76
N THR A 6 -9.11 -34.20 21.78
CA THR A 6 -8.56 -35.55 21.57
C THR A 6 -9.56 -36.47 20.87
N LYS A 7 -10.87 -36.36 21.18
CA LYS A 7 -11.90 -37.12 20.48
C LYS A 7 -12.09 -36.64 19.02
N PHE A 8 -12.01 -35.35 18.75
CA PHE A 8 -12.10 -34.84 17.38
C PHE A 8 -10.91 -35.32 16.52
N ILE A 9 -9.69 -35.25 17.04
CA ILE A 9 -8.50 -35.73 16.35
C ILE A 9 -8.61 -37.23 16.08
N SER A 10 -9.11 -38.04 17.04
CA SER A 10 -9.31 -39.48 16.87
C SER A 10 -10.37 -39.81 15.79
N ILE A 11 -11.43 -39.03 15.68
CA ILE A 11 -12.48 -39.23 14.66
C ILE A 11 -11.93 -38.85 13.26
N ILE A 12 -11.18 -37.76 13.14
CA ILE A 12 -10.56 -37.35 11.88
C ILE A 12 -9.54 -38.39 11.42
N THR A 13 -8.70 -38.88 12.33
CA THR A 13 -7.73 -39.94 12.01
C THR A 13 -8.40 -41.23 11.53
N SER A 14 -9.53 -41.59 12.14
CA SER A 14 -10.31 -42.78 11.73
C SER A 14 -10.99 -42.62 10.36
N ILE A 15 -11.45 -41.41 10.03
CA ILE A 15 -12.02 -41.08 8.71
C ILE A 15 -10.94 -41.08 7.62
N LEU A 16 -9.76 -40.57 7.92
CA LEU A 16 -8.61 -40.57 7.01
C LEU A 16 -8.11 -41.98 6.71
N MET A 17 -8.09 -42.87 7.71
CA MET A 17 -7.76 -44.29 7.52
C MET A 17 -8.80 -45.03 6.66
N LEU A 18 -10.09 -44.69 6.77
CA LEU A 18 -11.17 -45.26 5.95
C LEU A 18 -11.07 -44.79 4.47
N LEU A 19 -10.48 -43.65 4.23
CA LEU A 19 -10.25 -43.08 2.89
C LEU A 19 -8.90 -43.50 2.28
N GLY A 20 -8.14 -44.37 2.96
CA GLY A 20 -6.83 -44.85 2.48
C GLY A 20 -5.72 -43.80 2.56
N ILE A 21 -5.89 -42.75 3.34
CA ILE A 21 -4.90 -41.67 3.52
C ILE A 21 -3.97 -42.10 4.67
N PRO A 22 -2.64 -42.16 4.46
CA PRO A 22 -1.72 -42.58 5.52
C PRO A 22 -1.75 -41.60 6.70
N ALA A 23 -1.85 -42.11 7.92
CA ALA A 23 -1.88 -41.31 9.16
C ALA A 23 -0.60 -40.49 9.44
N GLY A 24 0.37 -40.51 8.54
CA GLY A 24 1.65 -39.80 8.63
C GLY A 24 1.67 -38.38 8.10
N SER A 25 0.58 -37.86 7.50
CA SER A 25 0.54 -36.52 6.90
C SER A 25 0.31 -35.37 7.90
N LEU A 26 0.28 -35.61 9.18
CA LEU A 26 0.10 -34.63 10.25
C LEU A 26 1.38 -34.37 11.06
N GLY A 27 2.55 -34.68 10.53
CA GLY A 27 3.82 -34.47 11.21
C GLY A 27 4.60 -33.29 10.64
N ASN A 28 4.90 -32.28 11.46
CA ASN A 28 5.94 -31.26 11.20
C ASN A 28 7.27 -31.95 10.91
N GLY A 29 7.56 -32.20 9.64
CA GLY A 29 8.80 -32.81 9.20
C GLY A 29 9.34 -32.13 7.96
N ASP A 30 10.12 -31.06 8.13
CA ASP A 30 10.78 -30.33 7.02
C ASP A 30 11.82 -31.15 6.25
N GLY A 31 12.05 -32.40 6.64
CA GLY A 31 13.19 -33.18 6.19
C GLY A 31 13.18 -33.69 4.74
N ASN A 32 12.02 -33.81 4.08
CA ASN A 32 11.89 -34.38 2.73
C ASN A 32 10.85 -33.66 1.83
N ALA A 33 10.63 -32.37 2.06
CA ALA A 33 9.79 -31.60 1.15
C ALA A 33 10.44 -31.54 -0.23
N ALA A 34 9.73 -32.02 -1.25
CA ALA A 34 10.00 -31.77 -2.66
C ALA A 34 8.82 -30.98 -3.23
N GLY A 35 9.08 -30.02 -4.10
CA GLY A 35 8.05 -29.21 -4.71
C GLY A 35 8.47 -28.77 -6.10
N ASP A 36 7.49 -28.76 -7.00
CA ASP A 36 7.62 -28.24 -8.36
C ASP A 36 6.78 -26.96 -8.47
N MET A 37 7.31 -25.96 -9.16
CA MET A 37 6.63 -24.70 -9.45
C MET A 37 6.36 -24.57 -10.95
N THR A 38 5.18 -24.09 -11.30
CA THR A 38 4.84 -23.75 -12.69
C THR A 38 4.33 -22.32 -12.72
N VAL A 39 4.95 -21.49 -13.55
CA VAL A 39 4.55 -20.09 -13.78
C VAL A 39 3.81 -19.97 -15.10
N SER A 40 2.66 -19.31 -15.09
CA SER A 40 1.86 -19.02 -16.29
C SER A 40 1.61 -17.52 -16.37
N PHE A 41 2.05 -16.90 -17.45
CA PHE A 41 1.80 -15.48 -17.70
C PHE A 41 0.51 -15.32 -18.51
N ALA A 42 -0.36 -14.38 -18.11
CA ALA A 42 -1.62 -14.12 -18.78
C ALA A 42 -1.44 -13.39 -20.13
N ASP A 43 -0.36 -12.61 -20.24
CA ASP A 43 -0.04 -11.83 -21.42
C ASP A 43 1.48 -11.78 -21.68
N GLU A 44 1.89 -11.08 -22.74
CA GLU A 44 3.29 -10.88 -23.14
C GLU A 44 3.85 -9.52 -22.67
N THR A 45 3.15 -8.79 -21.80
CA THR A 45 3.57 -7.46 -21.33
C THR A 45 4.86 -7.54 -20.52
N PRO A 46 5.97 -6.94 -20.97
CA PRO A 46 7.22 -6.95 -20.21
C PRO A 46 7.04 -6.24 -18.86
N GLY A 47 7.63 -6.80 -17.80
CA GLY A 47 7.58 -6.25 -16.44
C GLY A 47 6.29 -6.54 -15.69
N SER A 48 5.28 -7.16 -16.31
CA SER A 48 4.03 -7.55 -15.63
C SER A 48 4.08 -9.02 -15.23
N MET A 49 3.69 -9.28 -13.98
CA MET A 49 3.52 -10.64 -13.44
C MET A 49 2.11 -11.20 -13.67
N ALA A 50 1.20 -10.45 -14.30
CA ALA A 50 -0.16 -10.93 -14.57
C ALA A 50 -0.18 -12.40 -14.99
N GLY A 51 -0.95 -13.23 -14.26
CA GLY A 51 -0.97 -14.66 -14.49
C GLY A 51 -1.14 -15.48 -13.23
N SER A 52 -0.54 -16.67 -13.18
CA SER A 52 -0.62 -17.53 -11.99
C SER A 52 0.68 -18.27 -11.70
N VAL A 53 0.85 -18.64 -10.43
CA VAL A 53 1.88 -19.58 -9.99
C VAL A 53 1.22 -20.78 -9.31
N LYS A 54 1.55 -21.96 -9.79
CA LYS A 54 1.09 -23.24 -9.25
C LYS A 54 2.23 -24.00 -8.62
N VAL A 55 2.04 -24.44 -7.39
CA VAL A 55 2.99 -25.29 -6.66
C VAL A 55 2.39 -26.67 -6.48
N LYS A 56 3.16 -27.71 -6.81
CA LYS A 56 2.88 -29.10 -6.47
C LYS A 56 3.92 -29.56 -5.48
N ALA A 57 3.53 -30.15 -4.37
CA ALA A 57 4.49 -30.58 -3.36
C ALA A 57 4.07 -31.87 -2.66
N THR A 58 5.07 -32.56 -2.13
CA THR A 58 4.87 -33.86 -1.43
C THR A 58 4.37 -33.70 0.01
N VAL A 59 4.48 -32.49 0.56
CA VAL A 59 4.05 -32.16 1.93
C VAL A 59 3.15 -30.94 1.88
N ASP A 60 1.98 -31.02 2.50
CA ASP A 60 1.07 -29.88 2.62
C ASP A 60 1.66 -28.76 3.50
N GLY A 61 1.22 -27.51 3.30
CA GLY A 61 1.62 -26.33 4.06
C GLY A 61 1.99 -25.16 3.18
N GLU A 62 2.61 -24.15 3.76
CA GLU A 62 3.01 -22.92 3.09
C GLU A 62 4.37 -23.08 2.39
N TYR A 63 4.46 -22.50 1.21
CA TYR A 63 5.64 -22.44 0.35
C TYR A 63 5.82 -21.00 -0.13
N ASP A 64 7.00 -20.46 0.12
CA ASP A 64 7.34 -19.08 -0.20
C ASP A 64 8.05 -18.99 -1.55
N ILE A 65 7.70 -17.97 -2.32
CA ILE A 65 8.29 -17.69 -3.63
C ILE A 65 9.02 -16.35 -3.52
N TYR A 66 10.26 -16.33 -3.99
CA TYR A 66 11.11 -15.15 -4.02
C TYR A 66 11.50 -14.80 -5.44
N TRP A 67 11.74 -13.53 -5.68
CA TRP A 67 12.48 -13.11 -6.88
C TRP A 67 13.95 -13.41 -6.68
N GLY A 68 14.61 -13.92 -7.71
CA GLY A 68 16.03 -14.21 -7.70
C GLY A 68 16.78 -13.56 -8.87
N ASP A 69 18.09 -13.41 -8.70
CA ASP A 69 19.03 -13.07 -9.76
C ASP A 69 19.29 -14.26 -10.72
N ALA A 70 20.27 -14.13 -11.63
CA ALA A 70 20.62 -15.18 -12.59
C ALA A 70 21.15 -16.47 -11.93
N GLU A 71 21.73 -16.36 -10.75
CA GLU A 71 22.26 -17.46 -9.95
C GLU A 71 21.21 -18.07 -9.02
N GLY A 72 20.00 -17.49 -8.96
CA GLY A 72 18.91 -17.88 -8.06
C GLY A 72 19.12 -17.41 -6.61
N SER A 73 19.97 -16.41 -6.39
CA SER A 73 20.11 -15.74 -5.11
C SER A 73 18.97 -14.72 -4.90
N ASP A 74 18.61 -14.46 -3.65
CA ASP A 74 17.52 -13.52 -3.34
C ASP A 74 17.83 -12.14 -3.92
N LEU A 75 16.82 -11.58 -4.63
CA LEU A 75 16.96 -10.31 -5.34
C LEU A 75 17.18 -9.15 -4.38
N THR A 76 18.06 -8.24 -4.77
CA THR A 76 18.24 -6.95 -4.12
C THR A 76 18.18 -5.81 -5.12
N ALA A 77 17.77 -4.64 -4.68
CA ALA A 77 17.81 -3.40 -5.46
C ALA A 77 18.96 -2.50 -4.98
N ASN A 78 19.60 -1.79 -5.92
CA ASN A 78 20.47 -0.67 -5.57
C ASN A 78 19.65 0.62 -5.57
N VAL A 79 19.49 1.23 -4.41
CA VAL A 79 18.71 2.46 -4.24
C VAL A 79 19.64 3.54 -3.68
N ASN A 80 20.00 4.50 -4.52
CA ASN A 80 20.92 5.59 -4.13
C ASN A 80 22.22 5.10 -3.46
N GLY A 81 22.79 4.00 -4.01
CA GLY A 81 24.01 3.38 -3.45
C GLY A 81 23.79 2.50 -2.21
N LYS A 82 22.56 2.29 -1.79
CA LYS A 82 22.18 1.35 -0.72
C LYS A 82 21.66 0.06 -1.31
N THR A 83 22.05 -1.06 -0.77
CA THR A 83 21.47 -2.37 -1.10
C THR A 83 20.20 -2.57 -0.28
N VAL A 84 19.07 -2.78 -0.93
CA VAL A 84 17.75 -3.00 -0.32
C VAL A 84 17.25 -4.38 -0.75
N GLY A 85 16.92 -5.23 0.23
CA GLY A 85 16.35 -6.56 -0.01
C GLY A 85 14.90 -6.49 -0.45
N TYR A 86 14.43 -7.60 -1.01
CA TYR A 86 13.00 -7.87 -1.23
C TYR A 86 12.55 -9.01 -0.32
N SER A 87 11.35 -8.86 0.25
CA SER A 87 10.66 -9.95 0.93
C SER A 87 10.27 -11.07 -0.05
N GLU A 88 9.62 -12.11 0.46
CA GLU A 88 8.94 -13.07 -0.42
C GLU A 88 7.92 -12.37 -1.32
N PHE A 89 7.83 -12.87 -2.56
CA PHE A 89 6.88 -12.39 -3.56
C PHE A 89 5.47 -12.91 -3.32
N ALA A 90 5.36 -14.19 -2.92
CA ALA A 90 4.08 -14.83 -2.65
C ALA A 90 4.28 -15.99 -1.66
N THR A 91 3.20 -16.36 -0.97
CA THR A 91 3.12 -17.61 -0.19
C THR A 91 1.96 -18.45 -0.69
N VAL A 92 2.28 -19.61 -1.23
CA VAL A 92 1.30 -20.57 -1.75
C VAL A 92 0.96 -21.61 -0.69
N GLU A 93 -0.29 -21.68 -0.28
CA GLU A 93 -0.75 -22.76 0.60
C GLU A 93 -1.02 -24.01 -0.23
N VAL A 94 -0.21 -25.05 -0.07
CA VAL A 94 -0.40 -26.35 -0.68
C VAL A 94 -1.29 -27.20 0.21
N ARG A 95 -2.41 -27.68 -0.35
CA ARG A 95 -3.33 -28.64 0.26
C ARG A 95 -3.57 -29.82 -0.70
N PHE A 96 -3.52 -31.02 -0.19
CA PHE A 96 -3.66 -32.23 -1.01
C PHE A 96 -2.68 -32.30 -2.17
N GLY A 97 -1.46 -31.81 -1.95
CA GLY A 97 -0.36 -31.87 -2.91
C GLY A 97 -0.34 -30.77 -3.97
N SER A 98 -1.23 -29.75 -3.91
CA SER A 98 -1.22 -28.64 -4.87
C SER A 98 -1.77 -27.34 -4.25
N GLY A 99 -1.23 -26.19 -4.69
CA GLY A 99 -1.73 -24.84 -4.41
C GLY A 99 -1.51 -23.94 -5.63
N GLU A 100 -2.30 -22.88 -5.77
CA GLU A 100 -2.21 -21.92 -6.89
C GLU A 100 -2.62 -20.52 -6.43
N LEU A 101 -1.91 -19.50 -6.94
CA LEU A 101 -2.24 -18.09 -6.76
C LEU A 101 -2.31 -17.41 -8.12
N GLU A 102 -3.25 -16.46 -8.26
CA GLU A 102 -3.40 -15.60 -9.42
C GLU A 102 -2.93 -14.17 -9.10
N PHE A 103 -2.39 -13.47 -10.07
CA PHE A 103 -1.81 -12.15 -9.95
C PHE A 103 -2.39 -11.18 -10.99
N ASN A 104 -2.62 -9.94 -10.58
CA ASN A 104 -3.17 -8.89 -11.41
C ASN A 104 -2.11 -8.21 -12.29
N ASP A 105 -2.57 -7.39 -13.24
CA ASP A 105 -1.76 -6.73 -14.26
C ASP A 105 -0.78 -5.69 -13.71
N PHE A 106 -1.05 -5.14 -12.54
CA PHE A 106 -0.19 -4.14 -11.93
C PHE A 106 1.03 -4.73 -11.22
N LEU A 107 0.99 -6.01 -10.85
CA LEU A 107 2.09 -6.62 -10.11
C LEU A 107 3.34 -6.70 -10.99
N ALA A 108 4.42 -6.07 -10.52
CA ALA A 108 5.64 -5.93 -11.30
C ALA A 108 6.60 -7.11 -11.11
N ILE A 109 7.29 -7.46 -12.18
CA ILE A 109 8.55 -8.23 -12.12
C ILE A 109 9.66 -7.19 -11.84
N PRO A 110 10.32 -7.20 -10.68
CA PRO A 110 11.30 -6.18 -10.32
C PRO A 110 12.50 -6.13 -11.28
N GLU A 111 13.13 -4.97 -11.36
CA GLU A 111 14.37 -4.81 -12.11
C GLU A 111 15.46 -5.78 -11.60
N GLY A 112 16.10 -6.48 -12.52
CA GLY A 112 17.14 -7.48 -12.20
C GLY A 112 16.61 -8.86 -11.80
N ALA A 113 15.29 -9.05 -11.70
CA ALA A 113 14.72 -10.38 -11.46
C ALA A 113 14.88 -11.25 -12.75
N GLU A 114 15.59 -12.35 -12.60
CA GLU A 114 15.84 -13.32 -13.68
C GLU A 114 15.26 -14.69 -13.37
N THR A 115 15.00 -14.96 -12.11
CA THR A 115 14.44 -16.24 -11.67
C THR A 115 13.34 -16.04 -10.62
N MET A 116 12.53 -17.08 -10.43
CA MET A 116 11.63 -17.26 -9.30
C MET A 116 12.08 -18.47 -8.50
N VAL A 117 12.22 -18.32 -7.19
CA VAL A 117 12.81 -19.33 -6.29
C VAL A 117 11.75 -19.82 -5.32
N LEU A 118 11.40 -21.11 -5.40
CA LEU A 118 10.48 -21.77 -4.47
C LEU A 118 11.24 -22.24 -3.24
N LYS A 119 10.77 -21.86 -2.06
CA LYS A 119 11.36 -22.25 -0.78
C LYS A 119 10.31 -22.88 0.15
N LYS A 120 10.79 -23.74 1.06
CA LYS A 120 10.07 -24.15 2.27
C LYS A 120 10.97 -23.91 3.47
N GLY A 121 10.66 -22.88 4.27
CA GLY A 121 11.63 -22.32 5.21
C GLY A 121 12.88 -21.86 4.46
N ASP A 122 14.08 -22.20 4.97
CA ASP A 122 15.35 -21.82 4.33
C ASP A 122 15.76 -22.71 3.15
N LYS A 123 14.98 -23.78 2.87
CA LYS A 123 15.35 -24.75 1.83
C LYS A 123 14.84 -24.33 0.47
N VAL A 124 15.73 -24.10 -0.48
CA VAL A 124 15.40 -23.98 -1.90
C VAL A 124 14.94 -25.33 -2.44
N LEU A 125 13.80 -25.38 -3.09
CA LEU A 125 13.22 -26.58 -3.69
C LEU A 125 13.32 -26.55 -5.21
N GLU A 126 13.08 -25.40 -5.83
CA GLU A 126 13.08 -25.21 -7.27
C GLU A 126 13.44 -23.77 -7.62
N THR A 127 13.95 -23.59 -8.82
CA THR A 127 14.23 -22.27 -9.41
C THR A 127 13.76 -22.28 -10.86
N GLU A 128 12.83 -21.39 -11.19
CA GLU A 128 12.28 -21.19 -12.53
C GLU A 128 12.84 -19.92 -13.16
N THR A 129 13.25 -20.00 -14.41
CA THR A 129 13.76 -18.84 -15.16
C THR A 129 12.62 -17.99 -15.69
N ILE A 130 12.66 -16.69 -15.44
CA ILE A 130 11.72 -15.73 -16.04
C ILE A 130 12.07 -15.57 -17.51
N PRO A 131 11.12 -15.76 -18.45
CA PRO A 131 11.35 -15.58 -19.89
C PRO A 131 11.92 -14.18 -20.20
N GLU A 132 12.87 -14.09 -21.11
CA GLU A 132 13.54 -12.83 -21.45
C GLU A 132 12.55 -11.75 -21.92
N ASN A 133 11.53 -12.14 -22.70
CA ASN A 133 10.47 -11.22 -23.15
C ASN A 133 9.57 -10.69 -22.03
N LYS A 134 9.62 -11.27 -20.84
CA LYS A 134 8.91 -10.79 -19.63
C LYS A 134 9.75 -9.85 -18.79
N ARG A 135 11.07 -9.83 -18.98
CA ARG A 135 11.98 -8.92 -18.27
C ARG A 135 11.88 -7.53 -18.90
N LEU A 136 11.75 -6.51 -18.07
CA LEU A 136 11.66 -5.12 -18.50
C LEU A 136 12.99 -4.40 -18.29
N ASP A 137 13.45 -3.71 -19.31
CA ASP A 137 14.45 -2.66 -19.14
C ASP A 137 13.74 -1.40 -18.64
N TYR A 138 13.93 -1.07 -17.38
CA TYR A 138 13.33 0.09 -16.76
C TYR A 138 13.92 1.42 -17.26
N GLY A 139 15.08 1.37 -17.91
CA GLY A 139 15.74 2.55 -18.43
C GLY A 139 16.34 3.46 -17.33
N THR A 140 16.48 4.74 -17.63
CA THR A 140 17.08 5.69 -16.69
C THR A 140 16.04 6.26 -15.72
N GLN A 141 16.30 6.11 -14.43
CA GLN A 141 15.52 6.76 -13.39
C GLN A 141 15.60 8.29 -13.51
N LYS A 142 14.47 8.97 -13.47
CA LYS A 142 14.40 10.44 -13.42
C LYS A 142 14.60 10.95 -11.99
N TYR A 143 13.80 10.47 -11.07
CA TYR A 143 13.83 10.77 -9.65
C TYR A 143 13.03 9.74 -8.85
N ALA A 144 13.06 9.86 -7.53
CA ALA A 144 12.24 9.07 -6.63
C ALA A 144 11.45 9.97 -5.69
N PHE A 145 10.31 9.46 -5.19
CA PHE A 145 9.52 10.11 -4.14
C PHE A 145 8.91 9.08 -3.19
N GLY A 146 8.51 9.54 -1.99
CA GLY A 146 7.86 8.69 -0.99
C GLY A 146 6.37 9.00 -0.86
N ALA A 147 5.55 7.99 -0.50
CA ALA A 147 4.19 8.21 -0.03
C ALA A 147 3.97 7.52 1.31
N LEU A 148 3.43 8.27 2.27
CA LEU A 148 3.08 7.83 3.60
C LEU A 148 1.60 8.16 3.88
N SER A 149 1.02 7.55 4.91
CA SER A 149 -0.33 7.86 5.36
C SER A 149 -0.52 7.56 6.84
N ASP A 150 -1.59 8.08 7.42
CA ASP A 150 -2.08 7.67 8.73
C ASP A 150 -1.00 7.71 9.82
N VAL A 151 -0.38 8.87 9.98
CA VAL A 151 0.70 9.14 10.94
C VAL A 151 0.17 9.13 12.37
N HIS A 152 -1.01 9.73 12.62
CA HIS A 152 -1.75 9.68 13.87
C HIS A 152 -0.96 10.01 15.14
N PHE A 153 -0.26 11.12 15.17
CA PHE A 153 0.30 11.60 16.43
C PHE A 153 -0.76 11.62 17.54
N ASN A 154 -0.40 11.21 18.75
CA ASN A 154 -1.22 11.11 19.94
C ASN A 154 -2.30 10.01 19.95
N ARG A 155 -2.43 9.17 18.94
CA ARG A 155 -3.43 8.09 18.91
C ARG A 155 -3.14 7.00 19.93
N TYR A 156 -1.87 6.69 20.13
CA TYR A 156 -1.42 5.56 20.91
C TYR A 156 -0.67 5.97 22.19
N SER A 157 -0.80 7.23 22.61
CA SER A 157 -0.11 7.80 23.78
C SER A 157 -0.35 7.06 25.11
N ALA A 158 -1.31 6.14 25.17
CA ALA A 158 -1.57 5.29 26.34
C ALA A 158 -0.79 3.95 26.33
N LEU A 159 -0.09 3.62 25.23
CA LEU A 159 0.57 2.31 25.05
C LEU A 159 2.09 2.35 25.18
N SER A 160 2.68 3.34 25.76
CA SER A 160 4.11 3.71 25.78
C SER A 160 4.46 4.70 24.68
N ASP A 161 5.13 5.72 25.08
CA ASP A 161 5.61 6.82 24.26
C ASP A 161 5.87 6.48 22.80
N ASP A 162 4.72 6.45 22.05
CA ASP A 162 4.79 7.01 20.77
C ASP A 162 5.50 6.19 19.70
N ASP A 163 4.92 5.06 19.36
CA ASP A 163 5.29 4.36 18.13
C ASP A 163 5.36 5.31 16.93
N THR A 164 4.50 6.33 16.88
CA THR A 164 4.51 7.35 15.82
C THR A 164 5.73 8.26 15.87
N VAL A 165 6.19 8.67 17.05
CA VAL A 165 7.40 9.51 17.19
C VAL A 165 8.65 8.74 16.74
N VAL A 166 8.63 7.43 16.78
CA VAL A 166 9.69 6.56 16.29
C VAL A 166 9.49 6.17 14.83
N SER A 167 8.28 5.73 14.48
CA SER A 167 7.98 5.15 13.15
C SER A 167 8.05 6.20 12.03
N PHE A 168 7.48 7.39 12.24
CA PHE A 168 7.48 8.42 11.23
C PHE A 168 8.88 8.96 10.91
N PRO A 169 9.74 9.35 11.88
CA PRO A 169 11.13 9.68 11.58
C PRO A 169 11.92 8.53 10.97
N ARG A 170 11.67 7.28 11.38
CA ARG A 170 12.31 6.10 10.78
C ARG A 170 12.00 6.01 9.29
N ALA A 171 10.74 6.11 8.91
CA ALA A 171 10.32 6.11 7.52
C ALA A 171 10.99 7.23 6.72
N LEU A 172 10.99 8.46 7.25
CA LEU A 172 11.65 9.59 6.60
C LEU A 172 13.18 9.41 6.48
N ASN A 173 13.84 8.75 7.45
CA ASN A 173 15.27 8.44 7.37
C ASN A 173 15.58 7.44 6.25
N TYR A 174 14.79 6.37 6.10
CA TYR A 174 14.93 5.47 4.96
C TYR A 174 14.74 6.21 3.63
N LEU A 175 13.66 6.98 3.51
CA LEU A 175 13.38 7.75 2.30
C LEU A 175 14.48 8.77 1.99
N LYS A 176 15.07 9.41 3.01
CA LYS A 176 16.25 10.29 2.88
C LYS A 176 17.44 9.53 2.33
N ASP A 177 17.79 8.41 2.94
CA ASP A 177 18.92 7.58 2.53
C ASP A 177 18.76 7.06 1.10
N TRP A 178 17.51 6.82 0.69
CA TRP A 178 17.14 6.38 -0.65
C TRP A 178 16.98 7.52 -1.67
N GLY A 179 17.24 8.77 -1.27
CA GLY A 179 17.36 9.91 -2.17
C GLY A 179 16.06 10.40 -2.78
N VAL A 180 14.96 10.39 -2.01
CA VAL A 180 13.69 10.95 -2.49
C VAL A 180 13.76 12.46 -2.67
N SER A 181 13.07 12.97 -3.68
CA SER A 181 12.96 14.41 -3.96
C SER A 181 11.82 15.08 -3.20
N VAL A 182 10.80 14.31 -2.80
CA VAL A 182 9.63 14.78 -2.05
C VAL A 182 8.95 13.60 -1.35
N VAL A 183 8.25 13.86 -0.26
CA VAL A 183 7.37 12.89 0.39
C VAL A 183 5.96 13.47 0.45
N GLY A 184 4.98 12.72 -0.08
CA GLY A 184 3.56 13.02 0.05
C GLY A 184 2.93 12.20 1.18
N ILE A 185 2.02 12.80 1.95
CA ILE A 185 1.26 12.11 2.99
C ILE A 185 -0.23 12.19 2.67
N SER A 186 -0.90 11.04 2.62
CA SER A 186 -2.34 10.95 2.32
C SER A 186 -3.24 11.21 3.54
N GLY A 187 -2.83 12.10 4.44
CA GLY A 187 -3.67 12.58 5.55
C GLY A 187 -3.52 11.84 6.88
N ASP A 188 -4.38 12.22 7.81
CA ASP A 188 -4.46 11.73 9.19
C ASP A 188 -3.15 11.87 9.98
N LEU A 189 -2.69 13.12 10.12
CA LEU A 189 -1.53 13.47 10.94
C LEU A 189 -1.82 13.39 12.44
N SER A 190 -3.05 13.71 12.85
CA SER A 190 -3.48 13.82 14.23
C SER A 190 -4.57 12.81 14.56
N LEU A 191 -4.87 12.63 15.86
CA LEU A 191 -6.04 11.87 16.29
C LEU A 191 -7.34 12.68 16.21
N ASN A 192 -7.31 13.96 16.61
CA ASN A 192 -8.50 14.81 16.68
C ASN A 192 -8.26 16.27 16.28
N GLY A 193 -7.24 16.54 15.47
CA GLY A 193 -6.89 17.90 15.05
C GLY A 193 -6.11 18.68 16.12
N GLU A 194 -5.38 18.02 16.99
CA GLU A 194 -4.67 18.64 18.11
C GLU A 194 -3.47 19.47 17.65
N LEU A 195 -3.27 20.63 18.28
CA LEU A 195 -2.16 21.51 17.99
C LEU A 195 -0.80 20.84 18.23
N ASP A 196 -0.64 20.12 19.33
CA ASP A 196 0.61 19.43 19.66
C ASP A 196 0.98 18.33 18.67
N SER A 197 -0.01 17.68 18.03
CA SER A 197 0.23 16.75 16.93
C SER A 197 0.86 17.45 15.73
N TYR A 198 0.35 18.64 15.39
CA TYR A 198 0.88 19.44 14.28
C TYR A 198 2.26 20.03 14.60
N GLU A 199 2.50 20.41 15.87
CA GLU A 199 3.81 20.86 16.33
C GLU A 199 4.85 19.73 16.29
N LYS A 200 4.48 18.51 16.69
CA LYS A 200 5.32 17.30 16.56
C LYS A 200 5.64 17.03 15.10
N TYR A 201 4.63 17.03 14.22
CA TYR A 201 4.84 16.89 12.77
C TYR A 201 5.87 17.90 12.26
N ASN A 202 5.65 19.18 12.52
CA ASN A 202 6.54 20.24 12.10
C ASN A 202 7.97 20.08 12.64
N SER A 203 8.10 19.66 13.90
CA SER A 203 9.39 19.39 14.54
C SER A 203 10.16 18.26 13.83
N VAL A 204 9.46 17.23 13.38
CA VAL A 204 10.08 16.13 12.63
C VAL A 204 10.46 16.58 11.24
N VAL A 205 9.50 17.10 10.44
CA VAL A 205 9.74 17.38 9.02
C VAL A 205 10.77 18.50 8.79
N SER A 206 10.90 19.43 9.73
CA SER A 206 11.90 20.51 9.65
C SER A 206 13.37 20.02 9.74
N GLN A 207 13.60 18.75 10.04
CA GLN A 207 14.95 18.15 10.10
C GLN A 207 15.41 17.62 8.74
N TYR A 208 14.55 17.63 7.73
CA TYR A 208 14.83 17.09 6.40
C TYR A 208 14.98 18.22 5.39
N ASP A 209 15.82 18.01 4.39
CA ASP A 209 16.14 18.95 3.32
C ASP A 209 15.28 18.81 2.07
N PHE A 210 14.39 17.82 2.04
CA PHE A 210 13.38 17.63 1.01
C PHE A 210 11.98 17.98 1.53
N PRO A 211 11.08 18.44 0.66
CA PRO A 211 9.70 18.74 1.04
C PRO A 211 8.94 17.52 1.54
N VAL A 212 8.23 17.67 2.65
CA VAL A 212 7.25 16.70 3.16
C VAL A 212 5.91 17.40 3.22
N TYR A 213 4.99 17.03 2.35
CA TYR A 213 3.68 17.66 2.23
C TYR A 213 2.56 16.68 2.53
N THR A 214 1.45 17.18 3.02
CA THR A 214 0.28 16.37 3.38
C THR A 214 -1.03 17.01 2.98
N CYS A 215 -2.03 16.20 2.62
CA CYS A 215 -3.42 16.60 2.65
C CYS A 215 -4.03 16.37 4.03
N LYS A 216 -5.23 16.85 4.27
CA LYS A 216 -5.97 16.67 5.50
C LYS A 216 -6.89 15.45 5.41
N GLY A 217 -6.79 14.54 6.40
CA GLY A 217 -7.67 13.39 6.54
C GLY A 217 -8.88 13.67 7.46
N ASN A 218 -9.65 12.62 7.77
CA ASN A 218 -10.85 12.77 8.58
C ASN A 218 -10.54 13.02 10.06
N HIS A 219 -9.47 12.46 10.58
CA HIS A 219 -9.03 12.70 11.95
C HIS A 219 -8.57 14.15 12.14
N ASP A 220 -7.92 14.72 11.13
CA ASP A 220 -7.52 16.12 11.12
C ASP A 220 -8.71 17.10 11.06
N CYS A 221 -9.90 16.63 10.68
CA CYS A 221 -11.13 17.43 10.65
C CYS A 221 -11.91 17.42 12.00
N ARG A 222 -11.38 16.76 13.03
CA ARG A 222 -12.08 16.56 14.29
C ARG A 222 -12.01 17.77 15.24
N LYS A 223 -12.46 17.56 16.46
CA LYS A 223 -12.81 18.51 17.51
C LYS A 223 -11.85 19.69 17.73
N TYR A 224 -10.53 19.46 17.65
CA TYR A 224 -9.53 20.49 17.99
C TYR A 224 -8.94 21.17 16.77
N TYR A 225 -9.38 20.79 15.57
CA TYR A 225 -8.91 21.40 14.34
C TYR A 225 -9.25 22.89 14.28
N THR A 226 -8.25 23.68 13.92
CA THR A 226 -8.45 25.06 13.43
C THR A 226 -7.56 25.29 12.21
N LEU A 227 -8.08 26.03 11.23
CA LEU A 227 -7.31 26.38 10.04
C LEU A 227 -6.00 27.10 10.41
N SER A 228 -6.05 27.99 11.42
CA SER A 228 -4.87 28.71 11.86
C SER A 228 -3.78 27.80 12.43
N ASN A 229 -4.15 26.78 13.21
CA ASN A 229 -3.17 25.83 13.78
C ASN A 229 -2.58 24.96 12.67
N TRP A 230 -3.41 24.51 11.71
CA TRP A 230 -2.96 23.79 10.55
C TRP A 230 -1.93 24.60 9.76
N GLN A 231 -2.30 25.81 9.31
CA GLN A 231 -1.46 26.65 8.46
C GLN A 231 -0.15 27.08 9.13
N LYS A 232 -0.08 27.16 10.44
CA LYS A 232 1.16 27.51 11.16
C LYS A 232 2.14 26.35 11.29
N ASN A 233 1.67 25.13 11.28
CA ASN A 233 2.48 23.96 11.61
C ASN A 233 2.55 22.92 10.47
N VAL A 234 1.51 22.84 9.65
CA VAL A 234 1.41 21.85 8.58
C VAL A 234 1.54 22.56 7.24
N ASN A 235 2.42 22.08 6.38
CA ASN A 235 2.70 22.69 5.08
C ASN A 235 2.94 24.22 5.18
N LYS A 236 3.53 24.68 6.27
CA LYS A 236 3.63 26.11 6.63
C LYS A 236 4.23 27.00 5.54
N ASP A 237 5.11 26.42 4.74
CA ASP A 237 5.85 27.17 3.71
C ASP A 237 4.93 27.59 2.55
N ILE A 238 3.80 26.90 2.33
CA ILE A 238 2.85 27.27 1.27
C ILE A 238 2.04 28.54 1.60
N TYR A 239 1.99 28.92 2.88
CA TYR A 239 1.19 30.05 3.37
C TYR A 239 2.02 31.32 3.59
N GLY A 240 3.34 31.24 3.41
CA GLY A 240 4.25 32.37 3.59
C GLY A 240 4.15 33.42 2.47
N ALA A 241 4.68 34.62 2.73
CA ALA A 241 4.77 35.69 1.72
C ALA A 241 5.66 35.29 0.53
N SER A 242 6.62 34.39 0.76
CA SER A 242 7.49 33.79 -0.25
C SER A 242 7.18 32.32 -0.32
N LYS A 243 6.36 31.90 -1.29
CA LYS A 243 6.10 30.49 -1.52
C LYS A 243 7.38 29.78 -1.99
N PRO A 244 7.63 28.52 -1.57
CA PRO A 244 8.73 27.73 -2.11
C PRO A 244 8.65 27.65 -3.63
N ALA A 245 9.81 27.58 -4.27
CA ALA A 245 9.87 27.21 -5.68
C ALA A 245 9.17 25.86 -5.86
N GLY A 246 8.29 25.76 -6.86
CA GLY A 246 7.50 24.55 -7.11
C GLY A 246 6.05 24.61 -6.61
N ILE A 247 5.65 25.49 -5.69
CA ILE A 247 4.22 25.72 -5.39
C ILE A 247 3.60 26.54 -6.54
N LEU A 248 2.77 25.86 -7.34
CA LEU A 248 2.17 26.45 -8.56
C LEU A 248 0.82 27.12 -8.28
N ASP A 249 -0.03 26.48 -7.48
CA ASP A 249 -1.36 27.00 -7.14
C ASP A 249 -1.78 26.59 -5.72
N VAL A 250 -2.64 27.40 -5.09
CA VAL A 250 -3.26 27.11 -3.80
C VAL A 250 -4.74 27.46 -3.92
N SER A 251 -5.63 26.56 -3.52
CA SER A 251 -7.07 26.77 -3.57
C SER A 251 -7.54 27.91 -2.68
N SER A 252 -8.71 28.45 -2.93
CA SER A 252 -9.28 29.58 -2.18
C SER A 252 -9.54 29.26 -0.71
N ASN A 253 -9.74 27.98 -0.36
CA ASN A 253 -9.89 27.55 1.04
C ASN A 253 -8.54 27.46 1.79
N GLY A 254 -7.41 27.60 1.06
CA GLY A 254 -6.06 27.54 1.62
C GLY A 254 -5.65 26.15 2.13
N LEU A 255 -6.29 25.07 1.68
CA LEU A 255 -6.00 23.70 2.11
C LEU A 255 -5.41 22.84 1.00
N ASP A 256 -5.90 23.04 -0.23
CA ASP A 256 -5.48 22.27 -1.39
C ASP A 256 -4.42 23.04 -2.16
N PHE A 257 -3.42 22.35 -2.68
CA PHE A 257 -2.36 23.00 -3.43
C PHE A 257 -1.69 22.06 -4.43
N VAL A 258 -1.00 22.67 -5.39
CA VAL A 258 -0.21 22.01 -6.41
C VAL A 258 1.25 22.29 -6.18
N TYR A 259 2.05 21.23 -6.15
CA TYR A 259 3.49 21.27 -6.10
C TYR A 259 4.09 20.61 -7.34
N GLU A 260 5.08 21.24 -7.96
CA GLU A 260 5.85 20.68 -9.07
C GLU A 260 7.18 20.13 -8.57
N CYS A 261 7.48 18.89 -8.94
CA CYS A 261 8.77 18.27 -8.69
C CYS A 261 9.27 17.56 -9.95
N ASN A 262 10.46 17.93 -10.42
CA ASN A 262 11.10 17.31 -11.59
C ASN A 262 10.24 17.23 -12.86
N GLY A 263 9.33 18.17 -13.05
CA GLY A 263 8.43 18.21 -14.20
C GLY A 263 7.09 17.51 -13.98
N ASP A 264 6.91 16.77 -12.92
CA ASP A 264 5.64 16.11 -12.56
C ASP A 264 4.86 16.93 -11.51
N ILE A 265 3.56 16.66 -11.40
CA ILE A 265 2.61 17.42 -10.60
C ILE A 265 2.16 16.61 -9.38
N PHE A 266 2.28 17.19 -8.22
CA PHE A 266 1.77 16.67 -6.95
C PHE A 266 0.60 17.53 -6.50
N ILE A 267 -0.57 16.94 -6.31
CA ILE A 267 -1.76 17.63 -5.82
C ILE A 267 -2.11 17.09 -4.45
N PHE A 268 -2.15 17.98 -3.46
CA PHE A 268 -2.59 17.66 -2.10
C PHE A 268 -4.01 18.16 -1.93
N PHE A 269 -4.97 17.24 -1.84
CA PHE A 269 -6.39 17.52 -1.85
C PHE A 269 -7.01 17.12 -0.51
N SER A 270 -7.50 18.08 0.24
CA SER A 270 -7.89 17.91 1.64
C SER A 270 -9.39 17.73 1.80
N GLN A 271 -9.81 16.77 2.63
CA GLN A 271 -11.22 16.69 3.00
C GLN A 271 -11.58 17.76 4.06
N VAL A 272 -12.86 18.13 4.09
CA VAL A 272 -13.38 19.18 4.98
C VAL A 272 -14.30 18.63 6.08
N SER A 273 -14.62 17.35 6.03
CA SER A 273 -15.51 16.69 7.00
C SER A 273 -14.90 15.38 7.52
N ASN A 274 -15.23 15.05 8.77
CA ASN A 274 -14.93 13.74 9.37
C ASN A 274 -16.15 12.80 9.37
N THR A 275 -17.23 13.15 8.69
CA THR A 275 -18.51 12.45 8.76
C THR A 275 -18.81 11.78 7.43
N TYR A 276 -18.97 10.47 7.47
CA TYR A 276 -19.30 9.61 6.33
C TYR A 276 -20.81 9.29 6.34
N MET A 277 -21.63 10.30 6.14
CA MET A 277 -23.10 10.16 6.09
C MET A 277 -23.64 10.63 4.74
N LEU A 278 -24.72 9.99 4.30
CA LEU A 278 -25.40 10.42 3.09
C LEU A 278 -25.83 11.89 3.20
N GLY A 279 -25.50 12.70 2.21
CA GLY A 279 -25.77 14.14 2.17
C GLY A 279 -24.70 15.02 2.82
N VAL A 280 -23.67 14.45 3.43
CA VAL A 280 -22.51 15.20 3.93
C VAL A 280 -21.37 15.09 2.92
N GLN A 281 -20.91 16.21 2.41
CA GLN A 281 -19.79 16.27 1.47
C GLN A 281 -18.45 16.15 2.21
N LEU A 282 -17.55 15.31 1.69
CA LEU A 282 -16.16 15.26 2.15
C LEU A 282 -15.34 16.40 1.54
N VAL A 283 -15.69 16.82 0.35
CA VAL A 283 -15.07 17.95 -0.36
C VAL A 283 -16.17 18.86 -0.91
N THR A 284 -15.93 20.15 -0.97
CA THR A 284 -16.88 21.14 -1.47
C THR A 284 -16.92 21.15 -3.00
N ASP A 285 -18.02 21.65 -3.57
CA ASP A 285 -18.13 21.88 -5.02
C ASP A 285 -16.99 22.78 -5.52
N GLY A 286 -16.62 23.83 -4.77
CA GLY A 286 -15.52 24.74 -5.13
C GLY A 286 -14.14 24.06 -5.14
N GLN A 287 -13.92 23.07 -4.26
CA GLN A 287 -12.70 22.26 -4.31
C GLN A 287 -12.68 21.36 -5.55
N LEU A 288 -13.82 20.77 -5.92
CA LEU A 288 -13.91 19.96 -7.13
C LEU A 288 -13.76 20.80 -8.41
N ASP A 289 -14.30 22.03 -8.44
CA ASP A 289 -14.06 22.97 -9.54
C ASP A 289 -12.57 23.31 -9.68
N TRP A 290 -11.90 23.50 -8.56
CA TRP A 290 -10.47 23.75 -8.53
C TRP A 290 -9.67 22.52 -8.99
N LEU A 291 -10.00 21.32 -8.51
CA LEU A 291 -9.33 20.07 -8.89
C LEU A 291 -9.46 19.80 -10.40
N GLU A 292 -10.67 19.96 -10.95
CA GLU A 292 -10.93 19.81 -12.38
C GLU A 292 -10.07 20.77 -13.21
N LYS A 293 -9.98 22.05 -12.77
CA LYS A 293 -9.10 23.03 -13.40
C LYS A 293 -7.62 22.59 -13.37
N GLN A 294 -7.15 22.01 -12.26
CA GLN A 294 -5.77 21.53 -12.17
C GLN A 294 -5.56 20.32 -13.10
N PHE A 295 -6.45 19.34 -13.10
CA PHE A 295 -6.35 18.20 -14.00
C PHE A 295 -6.33 18.62 -15.46
N ALA A 296 -7.19 19.54 -15.86
CA ALA A 296 -7.22 20.08 -17.21
C ALA A 296 -5.93 20.84 -17.59
N ALA A 297 -5.37 21.60 -16.64
CA ALA A 297 -4.13 22.34 -16.85
C ALA A 297 -2.90 21.44 -17.02
N TYR A 298 -2.90 20.27 -16.40
CA TYR A 298 -1.77 19.34 -16.36
C TYR A 298 -2.04 18.00 -17.04
N LYS A 299 -3.01 17.94 -17.95
CA LYS A 299 -3.44 16.70 -18.64
C LYS A 299 -2.34 15.97 -19.41
N ASP A 300 -1.27 16.66 -19.78
CA ASP A 300 -0.14 16.14 -20.55
C ASP A 300 1.11 15.87 -19.67
N ARG A 301 0.93 15.85 -18.35
CA ARG A 301 1.98 15.60 -17.36
C ARG A 301 1.53 14.49 -16.40
N ASN A 302 2.45 13.80 -15.75
CA ASN A 302 2.10 12.90 -14.65
C ASN A 302 1.56 13.71 -13.48
N VAL A 303 0.44 13.27 -12.93
CA VAL A 303 -0.22 13.90 -11.78
C VAL A 303 -0.34 12.87 -10.66
N TYR A 304 0.25 13.17 -9.52
CA TYR A 304 0.19 12.38 -8.29
C TYR A 304 -0.77 13.07 -7.32
N LEU A 305 -1.96 12.50 -7.17
CA LEU A 305 -3.02 13.04 -6.31
C LEU A 305 -2.99 12.38 -4.95
N PHE A 306 -2.82 13.16 -3.90
CA PHE A 306 -2.91 12.72 -2.50
C PHE A 306 -4.26 13.17 -1.92
N PHE A 307 -5.10 12.21 -1.58
CA PHE A 307 -6.36 12.43 -0.89
C PHE A 307 -6.65 11.26 0.04
N HIS A 308 -7.10 11.54 1.26
CA HIS A 308 -7.10 10.56 2.33
C HIS A 308 -8.09 9.42 2.10
N THR A 309 -9.33 9.73 1.75
CA THR A 309 -10.41 8.74 1.68
C THR A 309 -10.42 8.03 0.34
N PHE A 310 -10.45 6.71 0.36
CA PHE A 310 -10.60 5.88 -0.84
C PHE A 310 -12.03 5.88 -1.38
N LEU A 311 -12.19 5.55 -2.65
CA LEU A 311 -13.51 5.49 -3.31
C LEU A 311 -14.25 4.19 -2.94
N GLY A 312 -15.56 4.27 -2.72
CA GLY A 312 -16.43 3.11 -2.60
C GLY A 312 -16.72 2.47 -3.96
N SER A 313 -16.94 1.15 -3.97
CA SER A 313 -17.21 0.42 -5.20
C SER A 313 -18.64 0.61 -5.72
N ASP A 314 -18.78 0.52 -7.03
CA ASP A 314 -20.04 0.48 -7.75
C ASP A 314 -20.58 -0.96 -7.92
N GLY A 315 -20.44 -1.81 -6.90
CA GLY A 315 -20.89 -3.20 -6.92
C GLY A 315 -19.82 -4.23 -7.22
N ILE A 316 -18.55 -3.82 -7.27
CA ILE A 316 -17.39 -4.70 -7.30
C ILE A 316 -17.14 -5.22 -5.89
N PRO A 317 -16.70 -6.47 -5.70
CA PRO A 317 -16.29 -6.99 -4.40
C PRO A 317 -15.33 -6.02 -3.74
N THR A 318 -15.56 -5.76 -2.48
CA THR A 318 -14.80 -4.81 -1.68
C THR A 318 -13.34 -5.22 -1.66
N ASN A 319 -12.54 -4.49 -2.40
CA ASN A 319 -11.09 -4.56 -2.37
C ASN A 319 -10.59 -3.62 -1.28
N MET A 320 -9.33 -3.65 -0.98
CA MET A 320 -8.70 -2.78 0.00
C MET A 320 -8.81 -1.30 -0.30
N CYS A 321 -8.93 -0.94 -1.56
CA CYS A 321 -9.30 0.43 -1.94
C CYS A 321 -10.66 0.86 -1.38
N GLU A 322 -11.41 -0.06 -0.78
CA GLU A 322 -12.74 0.14 -0.22
C GLU A 322 -12.84 -0.06 1.29
N GLY A 323 -11.82 -0.62 1.93
CA GLY A 323 -11.66 -0.82 3.37
C GLY A 323 -12.95 -1.08 4.13
N ASN A 324 -13.37 -2.31 4.22
CA ASN A 324 -14.35 -2.72 5.21
C ASN A 324 -13.66 -2.87 6.57
N ILE A 325 -13.89 -1.94 7.47
CA ILE A 325 -13.45 -2.10 8.85
C ILE A 325 -14.46 -3.01 9.56
N ILE A 326 -14.05 -4.22 9.87
CA ILE A 326 -14.82 -5.12 10.73
C ILE A 326 -14.38 -4.88 12.17
N ASN A 327 -15.28 -4.41 13.01
CA ASN A 327 -14.98 -4.23 14.42
C ASN A 327 -15.01 -5.57 15.18
N PRO A 328 -14.47 -5.63 16.42
CA PRO A 328 -14.48 -6.84 17.25
C PRO A 328 -15.87 -7.42 17.53
N LEU A 329 -16.94 -6.68 17.27
CA LEU A 329 -18.33 -7.10 17.42
C LEU A 329 -18.94 -7.67 16.12
N GLY A 330 -18.14 -7.80 15.06
CA GLY A 330 -18.59 -8.32 13.77
C GLY A 330 -19.43 -7.35 12.92
N ALA A 331 -19.52 -6.08 13.32
CA ALA A 331 -20.18 -5.06 12.50
C ALA A 331 -19.21 -4.50 11.45
N THR A 332 -19.60 -4.57 10.19
CA THR A 332 -18.87 -3.96 9.08
C THR A 332 -19.17 -2.47 9.02
N TYR A 333 -18.14 -1.65 9.17
CA TYR A 333 -18.23 -0.21 8.92
C TYR A 333 -17.61 0.09 7.57
N THR A 334 -18.43 0.55 6.64
CA THR A 334 -17.94 1.09 5.37
C THR A 334 -17.57 2.53 5.61
N LEU A 335 -16.29 2.83 5.69
CA LEU A 335 -15.77 4.21 5.83
C LEU A 335 -15.31 4.75 4.47
N THR A 336 -15.90 4.26 3.39
CA THR A 336 -15.66 4.73 2.04
C THR A 336 -16.26 6.11 1.82
N TYR A 337 -15.83 6.78 0.79
CA TYR A 337 -16.58 7.91 0.23
C TYR A 337 -18.03 7.50 0.02
N VAL A 338 -18.98 8.18 0.65
CA VAL A 338 -20.37 7.70 0.70
C VAL A 338 -20.94 7.61 -0.71
N LYS A 339 -21.22 6.38 -1.15
CA LYS A 339 -21.79 6.08 -2.45
C LYS A 339 -23.07 6.88 -2.68
N GLY A 340 -23.08 7.62 -3.78
CA GLY A 340 -24.23 8.39 -4.21
C GLY A 340 -24.24 9.85 -3.78
N ASN A 341 -23.30 10.30 -2.95
CA ASN A 341 -23.11 11.73 -2.71
C ASN A 341 -22.68 12.44 -4.01
N LYS A 342 -23.07 13.69 -4.14
CA LYS A 342 -22.79 14.48 -5.34
C LYS A 342 -21.29 14.67 -5.56
N ASP A 343 -20.56 14.95 -4.50
CA ASP A 343 -19.11 15.13 -4.51
C ASP A 343 -18.37 13.83 -4.86
N GLU A 344 -18.81 12.69 -4.34
CA GLU A 344 -18.26 11.38 -4.71
C GLU A 344 -18.42 11.07 -6.19
N LYS A 345 -19.62 11.29 -6.73
CA LYS A 345 -19.90 11.06 -8.16
C LYS A 345 -19.02 11.92 -9.05
N ARG A 346 -18.87 13.21 -8.71
CA ARG A 346 -18.05 14.13 -9.48
C ARG A 346 -16.57 13.80 -9.38
N PHE A 347 -16.08 13.43 -8.19
CA PHE A 347 -14.69 13.00 -8.01
C PHE A 347 -14.37 11.75 -8.84
N LYS A 348 -15.26 10.74 -8.83
CA LYS A 348 -15.14 9.55 -9.69
C LYS A 348 -15.14 9.92 -11.18
N GLN A 349 -16.00 10.85 -11.58
CA GLN A 349 -16.02 11.33 -12.97
C GLN A 349 -14.65 11.91 -13.36
N LEU A 350 -14.06 12.78 -12.56
CA LEU A 350 -12.74 13.35 -12.81
C LEU A 350 -11.67 12.25 -12.96
N LEU A 351 -11.64 11.26 -12.06
CA LEU A 351 -10.70 10.14 -12.16
C LEU A 351 -10.95 9.26 -13.40
N SER A 352 -12.18 9.22 -13.93
CA SER A 352 -12.47 8.48 -15.17
C SER A 352 -12.03 9.24 -16.43
N GLU A 353 -11.98 10.55 -16.39
CA GLU A 353 -11.63 11.41 -17.52
C GLU A 353 -10.11 11.65 -17.65
N TYR A 354 -9.38 11.68 -16.50
CA TYR A 354 -7.95 12.04 -16.48
C TYR A 354 -7.09 10.83 -16.10
N LYS A 355 -6.64 10.07 -17.12
CA LYS A 355 -5.87 8.83 -16.95
C LYS A 355 -4.38 9.04 -16.63
N ASN A 356 -3.90 10.27 -16.76
CA ASN A 356 -2.54 10.68 -16.37
C ASN A 356 -2.40 10.91 -14.86
N VAL A 357 -3.45 10.64 -14.08
CA VAL A 357 -3.48 10.76 -12.61
C VAL A 357 -3.16 9.41 -11.98
N VAL A 358 -2.32 9.41 -10.95
CA VAL A 358 -2.20 8.28 -9.99
C VAL A 358 -2.70 8.79 -8.64
N PHE A 359 -3.73 8.14 -8.10
CA PHE A 359 -4.39 8.56 -6.87
C PHE A 359 -3.89 7.76 -5.68
N PHE A 360 -3.22 8.42 -4.73
CA PHE A 360 -2.73 7.85 -3.48
C PHE A 360 -3.73 8.12 -2.35
N ASN A 361 -4.22 7.05 -1.71
CA ASN A 361 -5.17 7.12 -0.61
C ASN A 361 -4.69 6.34 0.61
N GLY A 362 -5.17 6.71 1.81
CA GLY A 362 -4.89 6.04 3.07
C GLY A 362 -6.16 5.53 3.75
N HIS A 363 -6.35 5.91 5.02
CA HIS A 363 -7.57 5.76 5.80
C HIS A 363 -7.88 4.34 6.33
N SER A 364 -7.70 3.30 5.53
CA SER A 364 -8.02 1.93 5.94
C SER A 364 -7.00 1.38 6.93
N HIS A 365 -5.75 1.85 6.87
CA HIS A 365 -4.59 1.30 7.56
C HIS A 365 -4.27 -0.16 7.19
N TRP A 366 -4.86 -0.71 6.13
CA TRP A 366 -4.55 -2.07 5.75
C TRP A 366 -3.06 -2.25 5.48
N SER A 367 -2.50 -3.30 6.05
CA SER A 367 -1.15 -3.76 5.77
C SER A 367 -1.07 -4.34 4.36
N TYR A 368 0.08 -4.21 3.73
CA TYR A 368 0.30 -4.74 2.39
C TYR A 368 0.31 -6.27 2.34
N ASP A 369 0.48 -6.97 3.45
CA ASP A 369 0.48 -8.44 3.52
C ASP A 369 -0.81 -9.09 3.01
N MET A 370 -1.90 -8.33 2.95
CA MET A 370 -3.16 -8.78 2.35
C MET A 370 -3.00 -9.13 0.86
N GLN A 371 -2.14 -8.42 0.14
CA GLN A 371 -1.83 -8.71 -1.26
C GLN A 371 -1.07 -10.03 -1.42
N LYS A 372 -0.19 -10.37 -0.48
CA LYS A 372 0.60 -11.61 -0.48
C LYS A 372 -0.27 -12.86 -0.62
N TYR A 373 -1.46 -12.84 -0.03
CA TYR A 373 -2.41 -13.95 -0.08
C TYR A 373 -3.49 -13.75 -1.16
N ASN A 374 -3.33 -12.78 -2.03
CA ASN A 374 -4.29 -12.40 -3.06
C ASN A 374 -5.72 -12.15 -2.52
N ARG A 375 -5.81 -11.66 -1.30
CA ARG A 375 -7.10 -11.42 -0.61
C ARG A 375 -7.67 -10.06 -0.96
N GLU A 376 -6.78 -9.09 -1.17
CA GLU A 376 -7.13 -7.70 -1.40
C GLU A 376 -6.16 -7.05 -2.40
N LEU A 377 -6.59 -6.01 -3.09
CA LEU A 377 -5.75 -5.29 -4.03
C LEU A 377 -5.28 -3.96 -3.43
N ASN A 378 -3.98 -3.74 -3.35
CA ASN A 378 -3.40 -2.46 -2.94
C ASN A 378 -3.39 -1.42 -4.07
N ILE A 379 -3.66 -1.85 -5.29
CA ILE A 379 -3.77 -0.99 -6.48
C ILE A 379 -4.91 -1.48 -7.37
N SER A 380 -5.70 -0.57 -7.91
CA SER A 380 -6.78 -0.89 -8.86
C SER A 380 -7.13 0.33 -9.70
N ASP A 381 -7.55 0.12 -10.92
CA ASP A 381 -8.19 1.09 -11.79
C ASP A 381 -9.65 0.71 -12.14
N TYR A 382 -10.16 -0.35 -11.50
CA TYR A 382 -11.48 -0.95 -11.77
C TYR A 382 -11.65 -1.31 -13.26
N ASP A 383 -10.79 -2.18 -13.76
CA ASP A 383 -10.78 -2.65 -15.16
C ASP A 383 -10.63 -1.47 -16.16
N GLY A 384 -9.73 -0.55 -15.88
CA GLY A 384 -9.47 0.61 -16.71
C GLY A 384 -10.51 1.72 -16.64
N LYS A 385 -11.51 1.59 -15.76
CA LYS A 385 -12.58 2.59 -15.63
C LYS A 385 -12.10 3.92 -15.08
N TYR A 386 -11.19 3.88 -14.10
CA TYR A 386 -10.64 5.06 -13.43
C TYR A 386 -9.12 5.19 -13.65
N ALA A 387 -8.55 6.29 -13.22
CA ALA A 387 -7.13 6.41 -13.00
C ALA A 387 -6.66 5.38 -11.96
N PRO A 388 -5.41 4.89 -11.99
CA PRO A 388 -4.88 3.99 -10.97
C PRO A 388 -5.01 4.59 -9.57
N MET A 389 -5.60 3.83 -8.66
CA MET A 389 -5.76 4.17 -7.25
C MET A 389 -4.86 3.26 -6.42
N VAL A 390 -4.00 3.86 -5.64
CA VAL A 390 -2.94 3.19 -4.88
C VAL A 390 -3.21 3.38 -3.39
N HIS A 391 -3.35 2.27 -2.68
CA HIS A 391 -3.45 2.27 -1.23
C HIS A 391 -2.09 2.58 -0.60
N VAL A 392 -2.08 3.50 0.36
CA VAL A 392 -0.93 3.81 1.21
C VAL A 392 -1.24 3.34 2.62
N SER A 393 -0.55 2.31 3.08
CA SER A 393 -0.70 1.76 4.43
C SER A 393 -0.26 2.78 5.50
N SER A 394 -0.54 2.50 6.76
CA SER A 394 -0.19 3.38 7.86
C SER A 394 1.29 3.27 8.23
N VAL A 395 1.94 4.41 8.39
CA VAL A 395 3.31 4.45 8.91
C VAL A 395 3.39 4.15 10.41
N ALA A 396 2.29 4.34 11.14
CA ALA A 396 2.25 4.18 12.59
C ALA A 396 1.58 2.89 13.06
N ALA A 397 0.55 2.43 12.36
CA ALA A 397 -0.27 1.32 12.81
C ALA A 397 -0.96 0.59 11.66
N PRO A 398 -0.22 -0.11 10.82
CA PRO A 398 -0.80 -1.01 9.85
C PRO A 398 -1.74 -2.01 10.50
N ARG A 399 -2.78 -2.43 9.80
CA ARG A 399 -3.78 -3.37 10.29
C ARG A 399 -3.76 -4.64 9.48
N THR A 400 -3.61 -5.75 10.15
CA THR A 400 -3.76 -7.08 9.55
C THR A 400 -5.16 -7.63 9.80
N VAL A 401 -5.61 -8.54 8.95
CA VAL A 401 -6.81 -9.34 9.19
C VAL A 401 -6.38 -10.64 9.84
N THR A 402 -6.95 -10.94 11.00
CA THR A 402 -6.78 -12.26 11.58
C THR A 402 -7.61 -13.28 10.81
N ASP A 403 -6.98 -14.29 10.33
CA ASP A 403 -7.36 -15.38 9.44
C ASP A 403 -8.86 -15.63 9.16
N THR A 404 -9.58 -16.23 10.06
CA THR A 404 -10.95 -16.74 9.80
C THR A 404 -12.06 -15.78 10.20
N SER A 405 -11.76 -14.70 10.94
CA SER A 405 -12.78 -13.84 11.53
C SER A 405 -12.93 -12.48 10.83
N LEU A 406 -12.10 -12.16 9.86
CA LEU A 406 -12.03 -10.85 9.20
C LEU A 406 -11.90 -9.69 10.21
N VAL A 407 -11.44 -9.96 11.42
CA VAL A 407 -11.26 -8.93 12.45
C VAL A 407 -9.92 -8.26 12.26
N GLN A 408 -9.96 -6.96 11.99
CA GLN A 408 -8.75 -6.15 11.91
C GLN A 408 -8.05 -6.04 13.26
N LYS A 409 -6.76 -6.26 13.27
CA LYS A 409 -5.88 -6.03 14.41
C LYS A 409 -4.90 -4.92 14.06
N SER A 410 -4.91 -3.83 14.83
CA SER A 410 -3.83 -2.85 14.74
C SER A 410 -2.56 -3.41 15.37
N ASN A 411 -1.44 -3.19 14.73
CA ASN A 411 -0.11 -3.64 15.17
C ASN A 411 0.83 -2.44 15.37
N PRO A 412 0.50 -1.50 16.30
CA PRO A 412 1.35 -0.34 16.53
C PRO A 412 2.72 -0.77 17.05
N GLY A 413 3.79 -0.17 16.52
CA GLY A 413 5.18 -0.43 16.90
C GLY A 413 5.80 -1.72 16.37
N TYR A 414 4.99 -2.65 15.85
CA TYR A 414 5.47 -3.89 15.24
C TYR A 414 5.47 -3.86 13.72
N MET A 415 4.74 -2.95 13.13
CA MET A 415 4.66 -2.73 11.69
C MET A 415 4.74 -1.24 11.41
N SER A 416 5.38 -0.87 10.31
CA SER A 416 5.46 0.51 9.82
C SER A 416 5.64 0.45 8.32
N GLU A 417 4.66 0.91 7.56
CA GLU A 417 4.62 0.71 6.12
C GLU A 417 4.40 2.01 5.36
N GLY A 418 4.77 2.02 4.10
CA GLY A 418 4.56 3.11 3.16
C GLY A 418 5.06 2.73 1.77
N LEU A 419 5.25 3.72 0.90
CA LEU A 419 5.64 3.48 -0.49
C LEU A 419 6.91 4.26 -0.84
N TYR A 420 7.75 3.63 -1.64
CA TYR A 420 8.86 4.24 -2.36
C TYR A 420 8.62 4.13 -3.86
N MET A 421 8.53 5.25 -4.54
CA MET A 421 8.28 5.33 -5.97
C MET A 421 9.55 5.72 -6.72
N THR A 422 9.78 5.05 -7.83
CA THR A 422 10.80 5.44 -8.82
C THR A 422 10.11 5.85 -10.12
N VAL A 423 10.37 7.07 -10.56
CA VAL A 423 9.82 7.61 -11.81
C VAL A 423 10.82 7.40 -12.93
N TYR A 424 10.37 6.75 -13.98
CA TYR A 424 11.08 6.57 -15.25
C TYR A 424 10.45 7.43 -16.35
N ASN A 425 10.91 7.29 -17.60
CA ASN A 425 10.35 8.08 -18.70
C ASN A 425 8.87 7.80 -18.95
N ASP A 426 8.50 6.53 -19.01
CA ASP A 426 7.18 6.10 -19.46
C ASP A 426 6.48 5.22 -18.42
N MET A 427 6.99 5.21 -17.17
CA MET A 427 6.41 4.38 -16.12
C MET A 427 6.72 4.89 -14.72
N LEU A 428 5.88 4.49 -13.79
CA LEU A 428 6.05 4.61 -12.35
C LEU A 428 6.18 3.22 -11.74
N LEU A 429 7.33 2.94 -11.10
CA LEU A 429 7.51 1.75 -10.28
C LEU A 429 7.18 2.09 -8.83
N ILE A 430 6.20 1.41 -8.26
CA ILE A 430 5.71 1.59 -6.90
C ILE A 430 6.17 0.40 -6.07
N ARG A 431 6.89 0.62 -5.00
CA ARG A 431 7.36 -0.42 -4.08
C ARG A 431 6.84 -0.14 -2.67
N ALA A 432 6.06 -1.06 -2.14
CA ALA A 432 5.72 -1.02 -0.73
C ALA A 432 6.97 -1.33 0.10
N VAL A 433 7.05 -0.70 1.27
CA VAL A 433 8.21 -0.76 2.16
C VAL A 433 7.74 -1.17 3.55
N ASP A 434 8.41 -2.13 4.14
CA ASP A 434 8.42 -2.33 5.58
C ASP A 434 9.56 -1.49 6.20
N PHE A 435 9.22 -0.42 6.90
CA PHE A 435 10.20 0.44 7.57
C PHE A 435 10.74 -0.16 8.89
N ILE A 436 10.32 -1.35 9.30
CA ILE A 436 10.94 -2.06 10.42
C ILE A 436 12.18 -2.82 9.94
N SER A 437 12.04 -3.61 8.88
CA SER A 437 13.16 -4.34 8.27
C SER A 437 13.99 -3.47 7.31
N GLY A 438 13.40 -2.47 6.69
CA GLY A 438 14.00 -1.66 5.63
C GLY A 438 14.00 -2.36 4.28
N GLU A 439 13.09 -3.30 4.05
CA GLU A 439 12.96 -4.08 2.82
C GLU A 439 11.79 -3.61 1.96
N PHE A 440 11.88 -3.89 0.66
CA PHE A 440 10.76 -3.80 -0.24
C PHE A 440 9.88 -5.04 -0.12
N LEU A 441 8.58 -4.83 -0.08
CA LEU A 441 7.59 -5.90 -0.05
C LEU A 441 7.32 -6.36 -1.49
N ALA A 442 7.91 -7.48 -1.89
CA ALA A 442 7.87 -7.96 -3.27
C ALA A 442 6.44 -8.23 -3.75
N TYR A 443 5.56 -8.71 -2.86
CA TYR A 443 4.14 -8.95 -3.14
C TYR A 443 3.29 -7.67 -3.30
N ALA A 444 3.87 -6.51 -3.04
CA ALA A 444 3.23 -5.20 -3.19
C ALA A 444 4.15 -4.25 -3.98
N THR A 445 4.74 -4.74 -5.05
CA THR A 445 5.52 -3.99 -6.03
C THR A 445 4.74 -3.90 -7.32
N TYR A 446 4.45 -2.68 -7.80
CA TYR A 446 3.55 -2.43 -8.93
C TYR A 446 4.21 -1.55 -9.98
N ILE A 447 3.72 -1.69 -11.21
CA ILE A 447 4.08 -0.85 -12.34
C ILE A 447 2.84 -0.17 -12.91
N VAL A 448 2.95 1.14 -13.14
CA VAL A 448 1.94 1.96 -13.83
C VAL A 448 2.62 2.56 -15.07
N LYS A 449 2.05 2.32 -16.26
CA LYS A 449 2.56 2.78 -17.57
C LYS A 449 1.71 3.89 -18.13
#